data_77a553446975fed62d9c7b426b09449f
#
_entry.id   77a553446975fed62d9c7b426b09449f
#
_cell.length_a   1.000
_cell.length_b   1.000
_cell.length_c   1.000
_cell.angle_alpha   90.00
_cell.angle_beta   90.00
_cell.angle_gamma   90.00
#
_symmetry.space_group_name_H-M   'P 1'
#
loop_
_entity.id
_entity.type
_entity.pdbx_description
1 polymer ?
#
loop_
_entity_poly.entity_id
_entity_poly.type
_entity_poly.pdbx_seq_one_letter_code
_entity_poly.pdbx_strand_id
1 'polypeptide(L)'
;MGPHKLGLRRLYRNLDRILLLFFIVFMMMEFAWIPFTSWAAESLLKQTGYEFLSYNNAVSVFSANWLVTTQFVILFLVNLLVAYSQIGIIFMGVRNLLDEEERTHFGFLKATFRDSWVMLLRARPSKVLFIVCYMGILFPFMRQILKIYYLNKLLIPDFIVTYLENQYYLGIAISIFVLILFLIAVRLMFAVPKIFLEKIPVRKAIQFSLDKTRKRLLHYSWHLSWIIFKSLFIYAFSILMLIFLQHYADTQSNMISLGIGIFNFILMKLAYYFMLSYFLIKFLSFLTDKALADYPQKKGSPWLRGFVLLISCLVFAAEGLIYLHFPLQTIPKTISHRGVSDGNGVQNTVESLEKTALLKPDYVEMDVQETKDGQFVMMHDATLKNLAGIDKRPQELTLAELTELDIYENGYRTKISSFDTYLKRANQLGQRLLIEIKTSKLDSSDMMDRFLKKYAATIKIYGHQMQSLDYHVIDKVLDYDKDIQVFFILPYNTIFPRTQASGYTMEYSTLDDNFVNKIWQSDKYLYAWTINTEDATAKSFRLGVDGIITDDVSYIQNSIKELKDNPKYATLLENKAKDLLNFPGN
;
A
#
# COMPACT_ATOMS: atom_id res chain seq x y z
N MET A 1 19.20 -21.11 -35.61
CA MET A 1 18.33 -20.90 -34.43
C MET A 1 18.02 -19.42 -34.33
N GLY A 2 16.76 -19.00 -34.26
CA GLY A 2 16.41 -17.60 -34.24
C GLY A 2 16.82 -16.92 -32.92
N PRO A 3 17.12 -15.62 -32.91
CA PRO A 3 17.62 -14.87 -31.74
C PRO A 3 16.72 -14.92 -30.50
N HIS A 4 15.45 -15.30 -30.65
CA HIS A 4 14.51 -15.47 -29.55
C HIS A 4 14.72 -16.76 -28.73
N LYS A 5 15.08 -17.90 -29.36
CA LYS A 5 15.34 -19.18 -28.66
C LYS A 5 16.63 -19.12 -27.83
N LEU A 6 17.62 -18.37 -28.29
CA LEU A 6 18.90 -18.13 -27.63
C LEU A 6 18.75 -17.38 -26.30
N GLY A 7 17.90 -16.36 -26.25
CA GLY A 7 17.66 -15.55 -25.05
C GLY A 7 17.08 -16.33 -23.88
N LEU A 8 16.08 -17.20 -24.12
CA LEU A 8 15.44 -18.02 -23.07
C LEU A 8 16.38 -19.08 -22.52
N ARG A 9 17.17 -19.75 -23.38
CA ARG A 9 18.15 -20.76 -22.97
C ARG A 9 19.25 -20.15 -22.08
N ARG A 10 19.69 -18.92 -22.40
CA ARG A 10 20.70 -18.20 -21.62
C ARG A 10 20.13 -17.71 -20.29
N LEU A 11 18.90 -17.23 -20.28
CA LEU A 11 18.18 -16.87 -19.06
C LEU A 11 18.09 -18.08 -18.11
N TYR A 12 17.65 -19.23 -18.62
CA TYR A 12 17.56 -20.47 -17.84
C TYR A 12 18.92 -20.91 -17.26
N ARG A 13 20.01 -20.76 -18.04
CA ARG A 13 21.36 -21.10 -17.59
C ARG A 13 21.94 -20.19 -16.50
N ASN A 14 21.44 -18.97 -16.38
CA ASN A 14 21.90 -17.96 -15.40
C ASN A 14 20.85 -17.63 -14.35
N LEU A 15 19.74 -18.37 -14.30
CA LEU A 15 18.64 -18.10 -13.36
C LEU A 15 19.11 -18.11 -11.90
N ASP A 16 19.98 -19.04 -11.55
CA ASP A 16 20.60 -19.14 -10.24
C ASP A 16 21.41 -17.90 -9.83
N ARG A 17 22.16 -17.31 -10.75
CA ARG A 17 22.94 -16.07 -10.49
C ARG A 17 22.04 -14.86 -10.34
N ILE A 18 20.98 -14.81 -11.13
CA ILE A 18 19.98 -13.75 -11.08
C ILE A 18 19.20 -13.84 -9.78
N LEU A 19 18.73 -15.03 -9.40
CA LEU A 19 18.06 -15.26 -8.13
C LEU A 19 18.96 -14.88 -6.96
N LEU A 20 20.23 -15.26 -6.99
CA LEU A 20 21.19 -14.90 -5.96
C LEU A 20 21.40 -13.39 -5.87
N LEU A 21 21.50 -12.69 -6.99
CA LEU A 21 21.62 -11.23 -7.03
C LEU A 21 20.39 -10.54 -6.42
N PHE A 22 19.20 -10.95 -6.86
CA PHE A 22 17.95 -10.40 -6.31
C PHE A 22 17.78 -10.72 -4.84
N PHE A 23 18.12 -11.94 -4.43
CA PHE A 23 18.07 -12.36 -3.03
C PHE A 23 18.97 -11.50 -2.15
N ILE A 24 20.23 -11.26 -2.55
CA ILE A 24 21.14 -10.40 -1.80
C ILE A 24 20.62 -8.96 -1.72
N VAL A 25 20.18 -8.40 -2.84
CA VAL A 25 19.63 -7.04 -2.87
C VAL A 25 18.36 -6.95 -2.01
N PHE A 26 17.48 -7.96 -2.10
CA PHE A 26 16.28 -8.04 -1.27
C PHE A 26 16.63 -8.13 0.22
N MET A 27 17.52 -9.04 0.61
CA MET A 27 17.95 -9.20 2.02
C MET A 27 18.56 -7.90 2.58
N MET A 28 19.41 -7.23 1.80
CA MET A 28 19.98 -5.94 2.22
C MET A 28 18.90 -4.86 2.42
N MET A 29 17.88 -4.84 1.57
CA MET A 29 16.82 -3.84 1.67
C MET A 29 15.83 -4.17 2.79
N GLU A 30 15.26 -5.37 2.82
CA GLU A 30 14.19 -5.76 3.74
C GLU A 30 14.67 -5.93 5.19
N PHE A 31 15.86 -6.50 5.39
CA PHE A 31 16.34 -6.84 6.75
C PHE A 31 17.35 -5.85 7.32
N ALA A 32 17.95 -5.00 6.50
CA ALA A 32 18.90 -4.01 7.00
C ALA A 32 18.43 -2.58 6.75
N TRP A 33 18.20 -2.20 5.47
CA TRP A 33 17.99 -0.81 5.14
C TRP A 33 16.60 -0.28 5.53
N ILE A 34 15.53 -1.00 5.24
CA ILE A 34 14.15 -0.60 5.58
C ILE A 34 13.96 -0.49 7.10
N PRO A 35 14.35 -1.50 7.93
CA PRO A 35 14.28 -1.36 9.37
C PRO A 35 15.10 -0.19 9.92
N PHE A 36 16.34 0.00 9.41
CA PHE A 36 17.18 1.12 9.82
C PHE A 36 16.53 2.48 9.52
N THR A 37 16.02 2.68 8.31
CA THR A 37 15.42 3.97 7.92
C THR A 37 14.11 4.23 8.66
N SER A 38 13.31 3.19 8.92
CA SER A 38 12.10 3.29 9.73
C SER A 38 12.45 3.70 11.17
N TRP A 39 13.40 3.01 11.80
CA TRP A 39 13.89 3.36 13.13
C TRP A 39 14.48 4.78 13.18
N ALA A 40 15.29 5.16 12.20
CA ALA A 40 15.88 6.50 12.14
C ALA A 40 14.80 7.58 12.01
N ALA A 41 13.82 7.40 11.12
CA ALA A 41 12.72 8.34 10.94
C ALA A 41 11.87 8.49 12.21
N GLU A 42 11.54 7.38 12.88
CA GLU A 42 10.81 7.39 14.15
C GLU A 42 11.62 8.09 15.27
N SER A 43 12.94 7.82 15.32
CA SER A 43 13.83 8.46 16.30
C SER A 43 13.96 9.96 16.09
N LEU A 44 14.02 10.41 14.85
CA LEU A 44 14.03 11.83 14.50
C LEU A 44 12.69 12.50 14.83
N LEU A 45 11.57 11.84 14.51
CA LEU A 45 10.25 12.37 14.85
C LEU A 45 10.10 12.58 16.35
N LYS A 46 10.50 11.61 17.15
CA LYS A 46 10.50 11.72 18.62
C LYS A 46 11.29 12.93 19.14
N GLN A 47 12.41 13.31 18.49
CA GLN A 47 13.22 14.46 18.87
C GLN A 47 12.53 15.82 18.57
N THR A 48 11.51 15.85 17.70
CA THR A 48 10.69 17.03 17.46
C THR A 48 9.64 17.27 18.55
N GLY A 49 9.41 16.29 19.43
CA GLY A 49 8.32 16.32 20.41
C GLY A 49 6.97 15.86 19.85
N TYR A 50 6.91 15.44 18.59
CA TYR A 50 5.69 14.94 17.96
C TYR A 50 5.65 13.42 17.94
N GLU A 51 4.47 12.86 18.18
CA GLU A 51 4.23 11.41 18.23
C GLU A 51 3.88 10.79 16.87
N PHE A 52 3.47 11.60 15.90
CA PHE A 52 3.07 11.19 14.56
C PHE A 52 3.37 12.28 13.52
N LEU A 53 3.40 11.89 12.25
CA LEU A 53 3.52 12.78 11.11
C LEU A 53 2.27 12.65 10.24
N SER A 54 1.56 13.76 10.02
CA SER A 54 0.41 13.86 9.11
C SER A 54 0.54 15.11 8.24
N TYR A 55 -0.33 15.23 7.23
CA TYR A 55 -0.38 16.46 6.41
C TYR A 55 -0.75 17.71 7.23
N ASN A 56 -1.52 17.54 8.31
CA ASN A 56 -1.95 18.66 9.17
C ASN A 56 -0.80 19.22 10.05
N ASN A 57 0.14 18.36 10.49
CA ASN A 57 1.21 18.76 11.39
C ASN A 57 2.59 18.82 10.75
N ALA A 58 2.73 18.45 9.46
CA ALA A 58 4.02 18.38 8.79
C ALA A 58 4.82 19.70 8.89
N VAL A 59 4.18 20.83 8.65
CA VAL A 59 4.84 22.15 8.76
C VAL A 59 5.34 22.38 10.18
N SER A 60 4.53 22.10 11.20
CA SER A 60 4.88 22.25 12.61
C SER A 60 6.03 21.31 13.01
N VAL A 61 5.97 20.05 12.60
CA VAL A 61 7.03 19.05 12.84
C VAL A 61 8.37 19.52 12.28
N PHE A 62 8.39 19.93 11.01
CA PHE A 62 9.63 20.34 10.35
C PHE A 62 10.10 21.75 10.74
N SER A 63 9.25 22.61 11.32
CA SER A 63 9.64 23.91 11.85
C SER A 63 10.04 23.88 13.33
N ALA A 64 9.68 22.83 14.07
CA ALA A 64 9.92 22.73 15.51
C ALA A 64 11.42 22.74 15.86
N ASN A 65 12.26 22.08 15.05
CA ASN A 65 13.69 21.98 15.31
C ASN A 65 14.48 21.87 13.99
N TRP A 66 15.18 22.96 13.62
CA TRP A 66 15.95 23.03 12.38
C TRP A 66 17.05 21.95 12.27
N LEU A 67 17.66 21.56 13.39
CA LEU A 67 18.70 20.52 13.41
C LEU A 67 18.10 19.15 13.03
N VAL A 68 16.95 18.81 13.62
CA VAL A 68 16.23 17.56 13.32
C VAL A 68 15.74 17.58 11.87
N THR A 69 15.23 18.70 11.40
CA THR A 69 14.82 18.86 9.99
C THR A 69 16.00 18.63 9.03
N THR A 70 17.17 19.18 9.37
CA THR A 70 18.39 18.91 8.59
C THR A 70 18.74 17.41 8.58
N GLN A 71 18.59 16.72 9.71
CA GLN A 71 18.80 15.26 9.78
C GLN A 71 17.77 14.49 8.94
N PHE A 72 16.49 14.90 8.90
CA PHE A 72 15.51 14.33 7.97
C PHE A 72 15.90 14.53 6.51
N VAL A 73 16.39 15.71 6.15
CA VAL A 73 16.90 15.99 4.80
C VAL A 73 18.10 15.09 4.47
N ILE A 74 19.04 14.93 5.42
CA ILE A 74 20.19 14.03 5.23
C ILE A 74 19.71 12.59 5.06
N LEU A 75 18.79 12.11 5.91
CA LEU A 75 18.22 10.77 5.79
C LEU A 75 17.55 10.57 4.42
N PHE A 76 16.80 11.54 3.95
CA PHE A 76 16.20 11.54 2.62
C PHE A 76 17.26 11.45 1.51
N LEU A 77 18.32 12.28 1.56
CA LEU A 77 19.40 12.26 0.58
C LEU A 77 20.16 10.91 0.58
N VAL A 78 20.38 10.32 1.76
CA VAL A 78 21.00 9.00 1.88
C VAL A 78 20.08 7.93 1.27
N ASN A 79 18.76 8.01 1.48
CA ASN A 79 17.81 7.10 0.82
C ASN A 79 17.85 7.21 -0.70
N LEU A 80 17.96 8.43 -1.26
CA LEU A 80 18.14 8.63 -2.71
C LEU A 80 19.44 7.97 -3.21
N LEU A 81 20.52 8.06 -2.43
CA LEU A 81 21.80 7.45 -2.76
C LEU A 81 21.73 5.92 -2.71
N VAL A 82 21.03 5.36 -1.73
CA VAL A 82 20.80 3.90 -1.64
C VAL A 82 19.92 3.41 -2.79
N ALA A 83 18.88 4.15 -3.16
CA ALA A 83 18.06 3.86 -4.34
C ALA A 83 18.91 3.86 -5.63
N TYR A 84 19.74 4.87 -5.81
CA TYR A 84 20.70 4.93 -6.91
C TYR A 84 21.64 3.72 -6.91
N SER A 85 22.15 3.32 -5.75
CA SER A 85 23.04 2.16 -5.58
C SER A 85 22.34 0.85 -5.90
N GLN A 86 21.09 0.67 -5.43
CA GLN A 86 20.26 -0.50 -5.71
C GLN A 86 20.07 -0.71 -7.22
N ILE A 87 19.72 0.36 -7.93
CA ILE A 87 19.57 0.34 -9.39
C ILE A 87 20.90 -0.01 -10.05
N GLY A 88 21.99 0.61 -9.58
CA GLY A 88 23.33 0.35 -10.06
C GLY A 88 23.76 -1.11 -9.90
N ILE A 89 23.48 -1.72 -8.75
CA ILE A 89 23.80 -3.14 -8.49
C ILE A 89 23.03 -4.04 -9.46
N ILE A 90 21.73 -3.81 -9.62
CA ILE A 90 20.89 -4.59 -10.54
C ILE A 90 21.39 -4.39 -11.99
N PHE A 91 21.64 -3.16 -12.39
CA PHE A 91 22.09 -2.83 -13.74
C PHE A 91 23.47 -3.45 -14.07
N MET A 92 24.45 -3.33 -13.14
CA MET A 92 25.79 -3.92 -13.31
C MET A 92 25.74 -5.45 -13.25
N GLY A 93 24.88 -6.03 -12.41
CA GLY A 93 24.66 -7.48 -12.36
C GLY A 93 24.13 -8.01 -13.68
N VAL A 94 23.08 -7.40 -14.24
CA VAL A 94 22.53 -7.81 -15.53
C VAL A 94 23.54 -7.57 -16.66
N ARG A 95 24.28 -6.46 -16.65
CA ARG A 95 25.36 -6.22 -17.59
C ARG A 95 26.42 -7.34 -17.52
N ASN A 96 26.87 -7.70 -16.31
CA ASN A 96 27.90 -8.72 -16.13
C ASN A 96 27.43 -10.13 -16.55
N LEU A 97 26.11 -10.37 -16.61
CA LEU A 97 25.53 -11.56 -17.22
C LEU A 97 25.52 -11.51 -18.75
N LEU A 98 25.53 -10.31 -19.34
CA LEU A 98 25.58 -10.10 -20.78
C LEU A 98 27.02 -10.02 -21.32
N ASP A 99 28.02 -9.85 -20.44
CA ASP A 99 29.43 -9.83 -20.82
C ASP A 99 29.94 -11.23 -21.20
N GLU A 100 30.96 -11.28 -22.04
CA GLU A 100 31.55 -12.49 -22.60
C GLU A 100 32.43 -13.27 -21.60
N GLU A 101 32.82 -12.66 -20.49
CA GLU A 101 33.68 -13.26 -19.50
C GLU A 101 32.99 -14.37 -18.71
N GLU A 102 33.60 -15.54 -18.72
CA GLU A 102 33.20 -16.67 -17.90
C GLU A 102 33.55 -16.44 -16.43
N ARG A 103 32.53 -16.25 -15.58
CA ARG A 103 32.74 -16.02 -14.14
C ARG A 103 32.07 -17.11 -13.30
N THR A 104 32.73 -17.49 -12.21
CA THR A 104 32.08 -18.28 -11.14
C THR A 104 31.00 -17.44 -10.46
N HIS A 105 30.13 -18.05 -9.64
CA HIS A 105 29.10 -17.31 -8.86
C HIS A 105 29.73 -16.23 -7.99
N PHE A 106 30.78 -16.59 -7.26
CA PHE A 106 31.52 -15.62 -6.43
C PHE A 106 32.21 -14.53 -7.27
N GLY A 107 32.83 -14.92 -8.39
CA GLY A 107 33.42 -13.96 -9.34
C GLY A 107 32.40 -13.00 -9.94
N PHE A 108 31.20 -13.50 -10.23
CA PHE A 108 30.08 -12.68 -10.70
C PHE A 108 29.65 -11.65 -9.65
N LEU A 109 29.41 -12.09 -8.41
CA LEU A 109 29.04 -11.19 -7.33
C LEU A 109 30.14 -10.17 -7.04
N LYS A 110 31.40 -10.62 -6.90
CA LYS A 110 32.55 -9.74 -6.67
C LYS A 110 32.68 -8.67 -7.76
N ALA A 111 32.53 -9.04 -9.02
CA ALA A 111 32.57 -8.09 -10.13
C ALA A 111 31.39 -7.11 -10.06
N THR A 112 30.20 -7.60 -9.81
CA THR A 112 28.99 -6.77 -9.74
C THR A 112 29.11 -5.74 -8.62
N PHE A 113 29.47 -6.15 -7.41
CA PHE A 113 29.64 -5.22 -6.29
C PHE A 113 30.81 -4.26 -6.48
N ARG A 114 31.95 -4.72 -7.01
CA ARG A 114 33.09 -3.86 -7.35
C ARG A 114 32.69 -2.77 -8.37
N ASP A 115 32.02 -3.17 -9.44
CA ASP A 115 31.64 -2.26 -10.51
C ASP A 115 30.58 -1.24 -10.03
N SER A 116 29.65 -1.70 -9.18
CA SER A 116 28.66 -0.84 -8.54
C SER A 116 29.28 0.12 -7.54
N TRP A 117 30.27 -0.32 -6.76
CA TRP A 117 31.02 0.53 -5.84
C TRP A 117 31.81 1.61 -6.58
N VAL A 118 32.51 1.25 -7.65
CA VAL A 118 33.22 2.22 -8.52
C VAL A 118 32.25 3.23 -9.14
N MET A 119 31.05 2.78 -9.52
CA MET A 119 29.99 3.65 -10.00
C MET A 119 29.53 4.64 -8.90
N LEU A 120 29.33 4.16 -7.68
CA LEU A 120 28.92 4.97 -6.52
C LEU A 120 29.97 6.03 -6.18
N LEU A 121 31.25 5.64 -6.07
CA LEU A 121 32.35 6.57 -5.79
C LEU A 121 32.51 7.67 -6.86
N ARG A 122 32.04 7.41 -8.08
CA ARG A 122 32.06 8.37 -9.19
C ARG A 122 30.71 9.04 -9.42
N ALA A 123 29.77 8.84 -8.50
CA ALA A 123 28.47 9.50 -8.55
C ALA A 123 28.66 11.01 -8.33
N ARG A 124 28.20 11.80 -9.32
CA ARG A 124 28.08 13.26 -9.18
C ARG A 124 26.65 13.59 -8.84
N PRO A 125 26.36 14.66 -8.07
CA PRO A 125 25.00 15.05 -7.71
C PRO A 125 24.03 15.10 -8.91
N SER A 126 24.50 15.63 -10.06
CA SER A 126 23.69 15.67 -11.28
C SER A 126 23.31 14.30 -11.83
N LYS A 127 24.18 13.29 -11.68
CA LYS A 127 23.88 11.91 -12.11
C LYS A 127 22.89 11.24 -11.17
N VAL A 128 23.08 11.40 -9.87
CA VAL A 128 22.15 10.87 -8.86
C VAL A 128 20.78 11.49 -9.07
N LEU A 129 20.69 12.81 -9.16
CA LEU A 129 19.44 13.53 -9.38
C LEU A 129 18.75 13.07 -10.67
N PHE A 130 19.47 13.00 -11.80
CA PHE A 130 18.89 12.53 -13.06
C PHE A 130 18.30 11.12 -12.94
N ILE A 131 19.06 10.18 -12.38
CA ILE A 131 18.60 8.79 -12.23
C ILE A 131 17.39 8.70 -11.32
N VAL A 132 17.40 9.40 -10.19
CA VAL A 132 16.27 9.42 -9.24
C VAL A 132 15.03 10.05 -9.88
N CYS A 133 15.16 11.19 -10.57
CA CYS A 133 14.05 11.79 -11.30
C CYS A 133 13.53 10.86 -12.41
N TYR A 134 14.43 10.22 -13.16
CA TYR A 134 14.04 9.26 -14.19
C TYR A 134 13.32 8.03 -13.59
N MET A 135 13.75 7.56 -12.44
CA MET A 135 13.04 6.50 -11.71
C MET A 135 11.69 6.96 -11.19
N GLY A 136 11.55 8.21 -10.78
CA GLY A 136 10.24 8.80 -10.47
C GLY A 136 9.29 8.78 -11.68
N ILE A 137 9.78 9.09 -12.88
CA ILE A 137 9.02 8.97 -14.14
C ILE A 137 8.66 7.51 -14.44
N LEU A 138 9.55 6.57 -14.16
CA LEU A 138 9.33 5.15 -14.37
C LEU A 138 8.50 4.50 -13.25
N PHE A 139 8.34 5.16 -12.11
CA PHE A 139 7.71 4.59 -10.91
C PHE A 139 6.34 3.97 -11.18
N PRO A 140 5.40 4.60 -11.91
CA PRO A 140 4.11 4.00 -12.23
C PRO A 140 4.20 2.68 -13.01
N PHE A 141 5.33 2.48 -13.74
CA PHE A 141 5.55 1.32 -14.61
C PHE A 141 6.49 0.26 -14.03
N MET A 142 7.31 0.63 -13.05
CA MET A 142 8.42 -0.21 -12.55
C MET A 142 8.48 -0.27 -11.01
N ARG A 143 7.41 0.08 -10.33
CA ARG A 143 7.30 0.10 -8.87
C ARG A 143 7.78 -1.22 -8.22
N GLN A 144 7.57 -2.34 -8.89
CA GLN A 144 7.94 -3.68 -8.46
C GLN A 144 9.45 -3.94 -8.41
N ILE A 145 10.18 -3.34 -9.37
CA ILE A 145 11.63 -3.53 -9.49
C ILE A 145 12.36 -2.62 -8.51
N LEU A 146 11.73 -1.50 -8.19
CA LEU A 146 12.29 -0.43 -7.37
C LEU A 146 11.63 -0.42 -5.99
N LYS A 147 11.88 -1.41 -5.17
CA LYS A 147 11.50 -1.38 -3.75
C LYS A 147 12.29 -0.31 -3.01
N ILE A 148 11.95 0.95 -3.26
CA ILE A 148 12.45 2.10 -2.52
C ILE A 148 11.46 2.38 -1.41
N TYR A 149 11.87 2.26 -0.15
CA TYR A 149 11.01 2.34 1.02
C TYR A 149 10.00 3.49 0.98
N TYR A 150 10.48 4.72 0.77
CA TYR A 150 9.58 5.89 0.75
C TYR A 150 8.69 5.95 -0.50
N LEU A 151 9.16 5.48 -1.65
CA LEU A 151 8.31 5.43 -2.86
C LEU A 151 7.23 4.36 -2.74
N ASN A 152 7.52 3.23 -2.09
CA ASN A 152 6.53 2.20 -1.83
C ASN A 152 5.48 2.64 -0.80
N LYS A 153 5.81 3.60 0.08
CA LYS A 153 4.84 4.21 1.00
C LYS A 153 3.99 5.31 0.36
N LEU A 154 4.33 5.78 -0.86
CA LEU A 154 3.50 6.70 -1.65
C LEU A 154 2.37 5.92 -2.37
N LEU A 155 1.58 5.20 -1.59
CA LEU A 155 0.34 4.58 -2.07
C LEU A 155 -0.74 5.66 -2.18
N ILE A 156 -1.47 5.65 -3.28
CA ILE A 156 -2.71 6.43 -3.36
C ILE A 156 -3.78 5.55 -2.72
N PRO A 157 -4.42 5.97 -1.62
CA PRO A 157 -5.49 5.19 -1.00
C PRO A 157 -6.63 4.90 -1.98
N ASP A 158 -7.25 3.73 -1.85
CA ASP A 158 -8.31 3.28 -2.77
C ASP A 158 -9.48 4.25 -2.84
N PHE A 159 -9.87 4.88 -1.73
CA PHE A 159 -10.96 5.86 -1.75
C PHE A 159 -10.66 7.07 -2.64
N ILE A 160 -9.38 7.48 -2.77
CA ILE A 160 -8.96 8.53 -3.71
C ILE A 160 -9.05 8.02 -5.15
N VAL A 161 -8.60 6.78 -5.39
CA VAL A 161 -8.67 6.16 -6.72
C VAL A 161 -10.13 6.06 -7.16
N THR A 162 -11.00 5.52 -6.32
CA THR A 162 -12.44 5.41 -6.57
C THR A 162 -13.09 6.78 -6.81
N TYR A 163 -12.73 7.80 -6.02
CA TYR A 163 -13.21 9.16 -6.25
C TYR A 163 -12.77 9.70 -7.62
N LEU A 164 -11.50 9.48 -7.99
CA LEU A 164 -10.95 9.92 -9.27
C LEU A 164 -11.57 9.19 -10.46
N GLU A 165 -11.85 7.90 -10.34
CA GLU A 165 -12.50 7.07 -11.36
C GLU A 165 -13.96 7.48 -11.60
N ASN A 166 -14.67 7.85 -10.55
CA ASN A 166 -16.03 8.37 -10.64
C ASN A 166 -16.11 9.77 -11.32
N GLN A 167 -14.95 10.45 -11.47
CA GLN A 167 -14.86 11.74 -12.17
C GLN A 167 -14.33 11.54 -13.59
N TYR A 168 -15.21 11.34 -14.56
CA TYR A 168 -14.89 11.04 -15.96
C TYR A 168 -13.75 11.88 -16.56
N TYR A 169 -13.81 13.21 -16.40
CA TYR A 169 -12.77 14.10 -16.94
C TYR A 169 -11.41 13.93 -16.25
N LEU A 170 -11.41 13.61 -14.97
CA LEU A 170 -10.19 13.44 -14.17
C LEU A 170 -9.51 12.11 -14.51
N GLY A 171 -10.28 11.04 -14.73
CA GLY A 171 -9.77 9.75 -15.21
C GLY A 171 -9.06 9.87 -16.57
N ILE A 172 -9.65 10.65 -17.50
CA ILE A 172 -9.02 10.94 -18.79
C ILE A 172 -7.71 11.73 -18.60
N ALA A 173 -7.73 12.77 -17.75
CA ALA A 173 -6.54 13.59 -17.49
C ALA A 173 -5.39 12.77 -16.90
N ILE A 174 -5.67 11.86 -15.96
CA ILE A 174 -4.69 10.94 -15.39
C ILE A 174 -4.15 9.99 -16.46
N SER A 175 -5.00 9.42 -17.30
CA SER A 175 -4.59 8.53 -18.39
C SER A 175 -3.66 9.24 -19.39
N ILE A 176 -3.98 10.48 -19.76
CA ILE A 176 -3.12 11.32 -20.61
C ILE A 176 -1.80 11.61 -19.91
N PHE A 177 -1.81 11.95 -18.61
CA PHE A 177 -0.60 12.22 -17.83
C PHE A 177 0.32 10.99 -17.77
N VAL A 178 -0.22 9.80 -17.50
CA VAL A 178 0.53 8.54 -17.51
C VAL A 178 1.12 8.26 -18.91
N LEU A 179 0.36 8.50 -19.98
CA LEU A 179 0.87 8.37 -21.34
C LEU A 179 2.03 9.34 -21.62
N ILE A 180 1.93 10.58 -21.17
CA ILE A 180 3.02 11.58 -21.29
C ILE A 180 4.26 11.11 -20.53
N LEU A 181 4.11 10.63 -19.30
CA LEU A 181 5.22 10.06 -18.52
C LEU A 181 5.88 8.89 -19.25
N PHE A 182 5.09 7.99 -19.85
CA PHE A 182 5.61 6.89 -20.66
C PHE A 182 6.43 7.38 -21.85
N LEU A 183 5.94 8.37 -22.60
CA LEU A 183 6.65 8.93 -23.74
C LEU A 183 7.95 9.63 -23.31
N ILE A 184 7.95 10.34 -22.18
CA ILE A 184 9.15 10.94 -21.60
C ILE A 184 10.14 9.83 -21.18
N ALA A 185 9.65 8.75 -20.56
CA ALA A 185 10.48 7.62 -20.18
C ALA A 185 11.18 7.00 -21.41
N VAL A 186 10.45 6.78 -22.50
CA VAL A 186 11.02 6.29 -23.78
C VAL A 186 12.04 7.27 -24.35
N ARG A 187 11.78 8.58 -24.29
CA ARG A 187 12.69 9.62 -24.77
C ARG A 187 14.02 9.63 -24.03
N LEU A 188 14.04 9.29 -22.76
CA LEU A 188 15.20 9.38 -21.89
C LEU A 188 15.90 8.05 -21.64
N MET A 189 15.32 6.90 -22.04
CA MET A 189 15.82 5.57 -21.66
C MET A 189 17.25 5.28 -22.07
N PHE A 190 17.71 5.77 -23.23
CA PHE A 190 19.08 5.55 -23.72
C PHE A 190 20.12 6.39 -22.97
N ALA A 191 19.71 7.39 -22.18
CA ALA A 191 20.62 8.14 -21.33
C ALA A 191 21.18 7.29 -20.17
N VAL A 192 20.40 6.35 -19.65
CA VAL A 192 20.77 5.51 -18.50
C VAL A 192 22.04 4.69 -18.76
N PRO A 193 22.15 3.86 -19.85
CA PRO A 193 23.38 3.14 -20.13
C PRO A 193 24.55 4.06 -20.43
N LYS A 194 24.34 5.19 -21.06
CA LYS A 194 25.40 6.19 -21.33
C LYS A 194 26.00 6.74 -20.04
N ILE A 195 25.17 7.01 -19.04
CA ILE A 195 25.61 7.50 -17.73
C ILE A 195 26.35 6.42 -16.95
N PHE A 196 25.78 5.19 -16.89
CA PHE A 196 26.33 4.11 -16.07
C PHE A 196 27.54 3.44 -16.71
N LEU A 197 27.48 3.11 -18.00
CA LEU A 197 28.52 2.32 -18.69
C LEU A 197 29.60 3.17 -19.33
N GLU A 198 29.21 4.24 -20.02
CA GLU A 198 30.15 5.07 -20.80
C GLU A 198 30.64 6.29 -20.02
N LYS A 199 30.13 6.51 -18.81
CA LYS A 199 30.56 7.61 -17.91
C LYS A 199 30.40 9.01 -18.49
N ILE A 200 29.52 9.19 -19.47
CA ILE A 200 29.27 10.46 -20.16
C ILE A 200 28.54 11.43 -19.19
N PRO A 201 28.78 12.76 -19.30
CA PRO A 201 28.04 13.77 -18.57
C PRO A 201 26.55 13.70 -18.88
N VAL A 202 25.70 13.95 -17.86
CA VAL A 202 24.22 13.82 -17.95
C VAL A 202 23.66 14.59 -19.14
N ARG A 203 24.07 15.84 -19.33
CA ARG A 203 23.58 16.67 -20.45
C ARG A 203 23.83 16.02 -21.82
N LYS A 204 25.03 15.47 -22.04
CA LYS A 204 25.37 14.78 -23.29
C LYS A 204 24.62 13.47 -23.45
N ALA A 205 24.40 12.73 -22.33
CA ALA A 205 23.64 11.49 -22.34
C ALA A 205 22.17 11.74 -22.68
N ILE A 206 21.55 12.77 -22.09
CA ILE A 206 20.18 13.20 -22.41
C ILE A 206 20.09 13.59 -23.90
N GLN A 207 21.00 14.44 -24.37
CA GLN A 207 21.01 14.87 -25.77
C GLN A 207 21.10 13.68 -26.71
N PHE A 208 22.02 12.74 -26.45
CA PHE A 208 22.13 11.49 -27.22
C PHE A 208 20.80 10.72 -27.25
N SER A 209 20.14 10.56 -26.10
CA SER A 209 18.88 9.83 -26.01
C SER A 209 17.76 10.53 -26.80
N LEU A 210 17.67 11.85 -26.69
CA LEU A 210 16.69 12.66 -27.42
C LEU A 210 16.92 12.58 -28.93
N ASP A 211 18.16 12.67 -29.39
CA ASP A 211 18.52 12.59 -30.82
C ASP A 211 18.22 11.19 -31.38
N LYS A 212 18.62 10.11 -30.66
CA LYS A 212 18.37 8.73 -31.06
C LYS A 212 16.87 8.44 -31.18
N THR A 213 16.04 8.99 -30.30
CA THR A 213 14.60 8.73 -30.28
C THR A 213 13.76 9.68 -31.15
N ARG A 214 14.33 10.81 -31.62
CA ARG A 214 13.61 11.90 -32.31
C ARG A 214 12.72 11.44 -33.47
N LYS A 215 13.25 10.62 -34.36
CA LYS A 215 12.54 10.15 -35.58
C LYS A 215 11.91 8.76 -35.43
N ARG A 216 12.09 8.09 -34.30
CA ARG A 216 11.70 6.69 -34.08
C ARG A 216 10.97 6.47 -32.75
N LEU A 217 10.33 7.51 -32.23
CA LEU A 217 9.66 7.44 -30.92
C LEU A 217 8.62 6.31 -30.87
N LEU A 218 7.73 6.24 -31.85
CA LEU A 218 6.70 5.19 -31.91
C LEU A 218 7.30 3.79 -32.03
N HIS A 219 8.38 3.64 -32.81
CA HIS A 219 9.09 2.36 -32.92
C HIS A 219 9.66 1.91 -31.57
N TYR A 220 10.32 2.81 -30.84
CA TYR A 220 10.88 2.50 -29.53
C TYR A 220 9.80 2.29 -28.47
N SER A 221 8.72 3.07 -28.51
CA SER A 221 7.56 2.88 -27.63
C SER A 221 6.93 1.51 -27.86
N TRP A 222 6.69 1.12 -29.12
CA TRP A 222 6.14 -0.20 -29.46
C TRP A 222 7.05 -1.34 -28.98
N HIS A 223 8.36 -1.20 -29.20
CA HIS A 223 9.33 -2.23 -28.80
C HIS A 223 9.39 -2.41 -27.28
N LEU A 224 9.41 -1.30 -26.54
CA LEU A 224 9.35 -1.33 -25.06
C LEU A 224 8.03 -1.92 -24.57
N SER A 225 6.90 -1.46 -25.11
CA SER A 225 5.58 -2.01 -24.77
C SER A 225 5.50 -3.52 -25.04
N TRP A 226 6.11 -3.99 -26.14
CA TRP A 226 6.17 -5.41 -26.47
C TRP A 226 7.03 -6.24 -25.51
N ILE A 227 8.15 -5.68 -25.02
CA ILE A 227 8.96 -6.32 -23.97
C ILE A 227 8.15 -6.42 -22.67
N ILE A 228 7.50 -5.33 -22.25
CA ILE A 228 6.64 -5.29 -21.06
C ILE A 228 5.50 -6.30 -21.19
N PHE A 229 4.76 -6.24 -22.30
CA PHE A 229 3.64 -7.15 -22.56
C PHE A 229 4.05 -8.62 -22.48
N LYS A 230 5.14 -9.03 -23.14
CA LYS A 230 5.62 -10.40 -23.08
C LYS A 230 6.01 -10.82 -21.67
N SER A 231 6.65 -9.93 -20.92
CA SER A 231 7.06 -10.22 -19.55
C SER A 231 5.85 -10.45 -18.65
N LEU A 232 4.87 -9.55 -18.72
CA LEU A 232 3.63 -9.66 -17.97
C LEU A 232 2.77 -10.84 -18.42
N PHE A 233 2.72 -11.12 -19.72
CA PHE A 233 1.98 -12.27 -20.25
C PHE A 233 2.51 -13.61 -19.72
N ILE A 234 3.84 -13.77 -19.67
CA ILE A 234 4.47 -14.97 -19.09
C ILE A 234 4.04 -15.14 -17.63
N TYR A 235 4.07 -14.07 -16.85
CA TYR A 235 3.68 -14.10 -15.46
C TYR A 235 2.18 -14.37 -15.30
N ALA A 236 1.33 -13.58 -15.94
CA ALA A 236 -0.13 -13.72 -15.86
C ALA A 236 -0.59 -15.12 -16.26
N PHE A 237 -0.05 -15.68 -17.35
CA PHE A 237 -0.37 -17.04 -17.77
C PHE A 237 0.04 -18.08 -16.72
N SER A 238 1.23 -17.94 -16.13
CA SER A 238 1.68 -18.81 -15.05
C SER A 238 0.75 -18.73 -13.83
N ILE A 239 0.38 -17.52 -13.43
CA ILE A 239 -0.52 -17.29 -12.28
C ILE A 239 -1.91 -17.89 -12.54
N LEU A 240 -2.50 -17.66 -13.70
CA LEU A 240 -3.80 -18.24 -14.06
C LEU A 240 -3.80 -19.76 -13.93
N MET A 241 -2.74 -20.43 -14.39
CA MET A 241 -2.58 -21.88 -14.25
C MET A 241 -2.50 -22.31 -12.78
N LEU A 242 -1.74 -21.59 -11.95
CA LEU A 242 -1.56 -21.91 -10.53
C LEU A 242 -2.85 -21.67 -9.75
N ILE A 243 -3.58 -20.58 -10.03
CA ILE A 243 -4.86 -20.27 -9.40
C ILE A 243 -5.89 -21.33 -9.77
N PHE A 244 -5.97 -21.72 -11.05
CA PHE A 244 -6.86 -22.80 -11.49
C PHE A 244 -6.58 -24.11 -10.75
N LEU A 245 -5.30 -24.50 -10.62
CA LEU A 245 -4.90 -25.66 -9.84
C LEU A 245 -5.30 -25.54 -8.37
N GLN A 246 -5.16 -24.34 -7.79
CA GLN A 246 -5.53 -24.11 -6.39
C GLN A 246 -7.03 -24.16 -6.18
N HIS A 247 -7.85 -23.61 -7.06
CA HIS A 247 -9.31 -23.74 -6.96
C HIS A 247 -9.76 -25.21 -6.92
N TYR A 248 -9.12 -26.07 -7.71
CA TYR A 248 -9.37 -27.51 -7.61
C TYR A 248 -8.88 -28.09 -6.28
N ALA A 249 -7.72 -27.65 -5.79
CA ALA A 249 -7.18 -28.09 -4.51
C ALA A 249 -8.05 -27.66 -3.34
N ASP A 250 -8.67 -26.48 -3.41
CA ASP A 250 -9.56 -25.93 -2.36
C ASP A 250 -10.88 -26.73 -2.21
N THR A 251 -11.17 -27.66 -3.11
CA THR A 251 -12.26 -28.65 -2.96
C THR A 251 -11.87 -29.88 -2.13
N GLN A 252 -10.57 -30.02 -1.81
CA GLN A 252 -10.03 -31.13 -1.04
C GLN A 252 -9.95 -30.79 0.45
N SER A 253 -9.37 -31.68 1.26
CA SER A 253 -9.14 -31.39 2.69
C SER A 253 -8.19 -30.19 2.88
N ASN A 254 -8.39 -29.42 3.95
CA ASN A 254 -7.61 -28.21 4.26
C ASN A 254 -6.09 -28.46 4.25
N MET A 255 -5.61 -29.64 4.71
CA MET A 255 -4.19 -29.96 4.70
C MET A 255 -3.64 -30.14 3.29
N ILE A 256 -4.41 -30.79 2.40
CA ILE A 256 -4.02 -30.99 0.99
C ILE A 256 -4.02 -29.64 0.28
N SER A 257 -5.09 -28.85 0.46
CA SER A 257 -5.21 -27.52 -0.13
C SER A 257 -4.09 -26.58 0.32
N LEU A 258 -3.75 -26.55 1.61
CA LEU A 258 -2.63 -25.78 2.14
C LEU A 258 -1.29 -26.25 1.54
N GLY A 259 -1.05 -27.58 1.48
CA GLY A 259 0.18 -28.12 0.91
C GLY A 259 0.37 -27.72 -0.56
N ILE A 260 -0.69 -27.83 -1.37
CA ILE A 260 -0.70 -27.38 -2.77
C ILE A 260 -0.57 -25.85 -2.82
N GLY A 261 -1.19 -25.12 -1.91
CA GLY A 261 -1.07 -23.66 -1.80
C GLY A 261 0.37 -23.20 -1.59
N ILE A 262 1.10 -23.82 -0.66
CA ILE A 262 2.52 -23.54 -0.42
C ILE A 262 3.35 -23.86 -1.69
N PHE A 263 3.09 -24.98 -2.33
CA PHE A 263 3.77 -25.32 -3.57
C PHE A 263 3.48 -24.31 -4.69
N ASN A 264 2.22 -23.92 -4.87
CA ASN A 264 1.82 -22.87 -5.82
C ASN A 264 2.46 -21.52 -5.49
N PHE A 265 2.57 -21.17 -4.20
CA PHE A 265 3.26 -19.96 -3.76
C PHE A 265 4.74 -19.94 -4.17
N ILE A 266 5.45 -21.07 -4.00
CA ILE A 266 6.85 -21.22 -4.46
C ILE A 266 6.93 -20.98 -5.97
N LEU A 267 6.07 -21.65 -6.76
CA LEU A 267 6.05 -21.50 -8.21
C LEU A 267 5.71 -20.07 -8.65
N MET A 268 4.77 -19.42 -7.97
CA MET A 268 4.41 -18.02 -8.20
C MET A 268 5.60 -17.08 -7.99
N LYS A 269 6.35 -17.25 -6.90
CA LYS A 269 7.57 -16.47 -6.63
C LYS A 269 8.64 -16.72 -7.70
N LEU A 270 8.85 -17.96 -8.09
CA LEU A 270 9.79 -18.30 -9.17
C LEU A 270 9.36 -17.68 -10.51
N ALA A 271 8.06 -17.72 -10.84
CA ALA A 271 7.53 -17.09 -12.05
C ALA A 271 7.71 -15.57 -12.02
N TYR A 272 7.49 -14.92 -10.86
CA TYR A 272 7.72 -13.49 -10.67
C TYR A 272 9.19 -13.11 -10.91
N TYR A 273 10.14 -13.80 -10.27
CA TYR A 273 11.57 -13.50 -10.48
C TYR A 273 12.04 -13.85 -11.89
N PHE A 274 11.44 -14.87 -12.51
CA PHE A 274 11.70 -15.20 -13.92
C PHE A 274 11.22 -14.06 -14.84
N MET A 275 10.01 -13.56 -14.62
CA MET A 275 9.44 -12.43 -15.36
C MET A 275 10.32 -11.18 -15.24
N LEU A 276 10.71 -10.80 -14.01
CA LEU A 276 11.62 -9.69 -13.77
C LEU A 276 12.96 -9.85 -14.50
N SER A 277 13.54 -11.04 -14.41
CA SER A 277 14.82 -11.35 -15.04
C SER A 277 14.73 -11.27 -16.56
N TYR A 278 13.65 -11.79 -17.12
CA TYR A 278 13.38 -11.72 -18.55
C TYR A 278 13.24 -10.27 -19.02
N PHE A 279 12.44 -9.48 -18.29
CA PHE A 279 12.26 -8.05 -18.57
C PHE A 279 13.60 -7.30 -18.56
N LEU A 280 14.36 -7.41 -17.46
CA LEU A 280 15.62 -6.67 -17.29
C LEU A 280 16.66 -7.04 -18.34
N ILE A 281 16.82 -8.33 -18.67
CA ILE A 281 17.76 -8.77 -19.69
C ILE A 281 17.34 -8.25 -21.06
N LYS A 282 16.06 -8.35 -21.42
CA LYS A 282 15.57 -7.86 -22.71
C LYS A 282 15.65 -6.33 -22.81
N PHE A 283 15.30 -5.65 -21.74
CA PHE A 283 15.38 -4.19 -21.68
C PHE A 283 16.83 -3.69 -21.79
N LEU A 284 17.76 -4.26 -21.02
CA LEU A 284 19.16 -3.85 -21.10
C LEU A 284 19.81 -4.21 -22.45
N SER A 285 19.50 -5.39 -22.98
CA SER A 285 19.95 -5.78 -24.33
C SER A 285 19.46 -4.78 -25.40
N PHE A 286 18.21 -4.36 -25.28
CA PHE A 286 17.62 -3.34 -26.16
C PHE A 286 18.29 -1.96 -26.00
N LEU A 287 18.59 -1.53 -24.77
CA LEU A 287 19.23 -0.25 -24.51
C LEU A 287 20.68 -0.17 -24.98
N THR A 288 21.39 -1.30 -24.95
CA THR A 288 22.84 -1.34 -25.26
C THR A 288 23.14 -1.79 -26.68
N ASP A 289 22.13 -2.14 -27.46
CA ASP A 289 22.26 -2.78 -28.80
C ASP A 289 23.16 -4.03 -28.78
N LYS A 290 23.43 -4.61 -27.59
CA LYS A 290 24.19 -5.84 -27.43
C LYS A 290 23.26 -7.02 -27.57
N ALA A 291 23.42 -7.81 -28.62
CA ALA A 291 22.83 -9.13 -28.68
C ALA A 291 23.36 -9.99 -27.52
N LEU A 292 22.50 -10.83 -26.94
CA LEU A 292 22.92 -11.88 -26.02
C LEU A 292 23.87 -12.82 -26.79
N ALA A 293 25.19 -12.60 -26.65
CA ALA A 293 26.19 -13.37 -27.36
C ALA A 293 26.13 -14.85 -26.98
N ASP A 294 26.38 -15.72 -27.95
CA ASP A 294 26.27 -17.19 -27.83
C ASP A 294 27.58 -17.81 -27.30
N TYR A 295 28.18 -17.20 -26.29
CA TYR A 295 29.42 -17.75 -25.73
C TYR A 295 29.13 -18.90 -24.77
N PRO A 296 29.92 -20.01 -24.83
CA PRO A 296 29.84 -21.09 -23.89
C PRO A 296 30.29 -20.58 -22.51
N GLN A 297 29.35 -20.35 -21.61
CA GLN A 297 29.72 -20.01 -20.23
C GLN A 297 30.26 -21.26 -19.51
N LYS A 298 31.33 -21.09 -18.72
CA LYS A 298 31.79 -22.12 -17.78
C LYS A 298 30.60 -22.64 -16.99
N LYS A 299 30.41 -23.95 -16.98
CA LYS A 299 29.39 -24.57 -16.13
C LYS A 299 29.70 -24.18 -14.69
N GLY A 300 28.89 -23.34 -14.09
CA GLY A 300 28.94 -23.11 -12.66
C GLY A 300 28.82 -24.43 -11.92
N SER A 301 29.31 -24.49 -10.68
CA SER A 301 29.19 -25.72 -9.86
C SER A 301 27.71 -26.14 -9.82
N PRO A 302 27.35 -27.35 -10.29
CA PRO A 302 25.96 -27.82 -10.24
C PRO A 302 25.45 -27.89 -8.79
N TRP A 303 26.33 -28.18 -7.85
CA TRP A 303 26.03 -28.19 -6.42
C TRP A 303 25.62 -26.81 -5.90
N LEU A 304 26.37 -25.75 -6.24
CA LEU A 304 26.04 -24.39 -5.79
C LEU A 304 24.73 -23.92 -6.42
N ARG A 305 24.49 -24.28 -7.68
CA ARG A 305 23.22 -24.00 -8.36
C ARG A 305 22.05 -24.70 -7.65
N GLY A 306 22.18 -26.00 -7.37
CA GLY A 306 21.18 -26.76 -6.63
C GLY A 306 20.95 -26.18 -5.23
N PHE A 307 22.01 -25.80 -4.53
CA PHE A 307 21.94 -25.17 -3.21
C PHE A 307 21.19 -23.84 -3.23
N VAL A 308 21.50 -22.92 -4.16
CA VAL A 308 20.81 -21.63 -4.28
C VAL A 308 19.32 -21.83 -4.58
N LEU A 309 18.99 -22.75 -5.48
CA LEU A 309 17.59 -23.05 -5.79
C LEU A 309 16.87 -23.66 -4.59
N LEU A 310 17.50 -24.60 -3.89
CA LEU A 310 16.93 -25.21 -2.68
C LEU A 310 16.67 -24.17 -1.59
N ILE A 311 17.65 -23.33 -1.28
CA ILE A 311 17.47 -22.26 -0.28
C ILE A 311 16.37 -21.29 -0.70
N SER A 312 16.32 -20.90 -1.98
CA SER A 312 15.23 -20.04 -2.48
C SER A 312 13.86 -20.70 -2.30
N CYS A 313 13.73 -21.98 -2.63
CA CYS A 313 12.48 -22.73 -2.43
C CYS A 313 12.11 -22.84 -0.95
N LEU A 314 13.07 -23.08 -0.05
CA LEU A 314 12.83 -23.15 1.40
C LEU A 314 12.37 -21.80 1.96
N VAL A 315 12.99 -20.69 1.53
CA VAL A 315 12.57 -19.32 1.93
C VAL A 315 11.17 -19.03 1.42
N PHE A 316 10.87 -19.35 0.16
CA PHE A 316 9.53 -19.15 -0.40
C PHE A 316 8.49 -20.08 0.23
N ALA A 317 8.87 -21.30 0.62
CA ALA A 317 7.99 -22.20 1.36
C ALA A 317 7.65 -21.64 2.75
N ALA A 318 8.66 -21.13 3.47
CA ALA A 318 8.45 -20.49 4.77
C ALA A 318 7.57 -19.24 4.65
N GLU A 319 7.84 -18.37 3.66
CA GLU A 319 7.00 -17.21 3.37
C GLU A 319 5.58 -17.63 3.01
N GLY A 320 5.42 -18.65 2.16
CA GLY A 320 4.12 -19.19 1.77
C GLY A 320 3.35 -19.78 2.94
N LEU A 321 4.04 -20.53 3.82
CA LEU A 321 3.43 -21.08 5.04
C LEU A 321 2.93 -19.94 5.96
N ILE A 322 3.76 -18.94 6.22
CA ILE A 322 3.38 -17.77 7.01
C ILE A 322 2.21 -17.04 6.35
N TYR A 323 2.27 -16.82 5.05
CA TYR A 323 1.24 -16.09 4.31
C TYR A 323 -0.11 -16.79 4.28
N LEU A 324 -0.14 -18.11 4.12
CA LEU A 324 -1.37 -18.90 3.93
C LEU A 324 -1.93 -19.47 5.25
N HIS A 325 -1.08 -19.72 6.25
CA HIS A 325 -1.51 -20.37 7.50
C HIS A 325 -1.68 -19.40 8.66
N PHE A 326 -0.94 -18.31 8.69
CA PHE A 326 -1.06 -17.26 9.70
C PHE A 326 -2.17 -16.29 9.28
N PRO A 327 -2.91 -15.76 9.98
CA PRO A 327 -3.55 -15.51 11.25
C PRO A 327 -5.06 -15.81 11.25
N LEU A 328 -5.45 -17.00 10.88
CA LEU A 328 -6.86 -17.45 10.93
C LEU A 328 -7.40 -17.59 12.38
N GLN A 329 -6.70 -17.05 13.37
CA GLN A 329 -7.01 -17.30 14.78
C GLN A 329 -7.92 -16.25 15.41
N THR A 330 -7.87 -15.00 14.99
CA THR A 330 -8.72 -13.92 15.53
C THR A 330 -9.79 -13.52 14.53
N ILE A 331 -11.05 -13.60 14.93
CA ILE A 331 -12.17 -13.13 14.11
C ILE A 331 -12.24 -11.62 14.29
N PRO A 332 -12.09 -10.82 13.22
CA PRO A 332 -12.24 -9.37 13.32
C PRO A 332 -13.68 -9.00 13.66
N LYS A 333 -13.85 -7.95 14.45
CA LYS A 333 -15.16 -7.34 14.71
C LYS A 333 -15.73 -6.79 13.41
N THR A 334 -17.04 -6.93 13.23
CA THR A 334 -17.73 -6.31 12.09
C THR A 334 -18.32 -4.99 12.53
N ILE A 335 -18.00 -3.91 11.81
CA ILE A 335 -18.38 -2.55 12.15
C ILE A 335 -19.13 -1.96 10.95
N SER A 336 -20.39 -1.57 11.14
CA SER A 336 -21.16 -0.90 10.08
C SER A 336 -20.65 0.53 9.89
N HIS A 337 -20.36 0.93 8.66
CA HIS A 337 -19.95 2.27 8.31
C HIS A 337 -21.14 3.22 8.23
N ARG A 338 -21.11 4.32 8.97
CA ARG A 338 -22.17 5.36 9.05
C ARG A 338 -23.57 4.82 9.37
N GLY A 339 -23.65 3.65 10.04
CA GLY A 339 -24.91 3.05 10.42
C GLY A 339 -25.75 2.46 9.27
N VAL A 340 -25.18 2.26 8.10
CA VAL A 340 -25.85 1.73 6.91
C VAL A 340 -25.30 0.34 6.58
N SER A 341 -26.11 -0.52 6.00
CA SER A 341 -25.69 -1.79 5.45
C SER A 341 -26.45 -2.07 4.16
N ASP A 342 -25.73 -2.31 3.06
CA ASP A 342 -26.29 -2.57 1.72
C ASP A 342 -27.35 -1.53 1.29
N GLY A 343 -27.05 -0.25 1.54
CA GLY A 343 -27.95 0.85 1.14
C GLY A 343 -29.32 0.84 1.82
N ASN A 344 -29.46 0.25 3.02
CA ASN A 344 -30.73 0.05 3.73
C ASN A 344 -31.38 1.34 4.27
N GLY A 345 -30.75 2.50 4.09
CA GLY A 345 -31.28 3.79 4.57
C GLY A 345 -30.36 4.96 4.22
N VAL A 346 -30.60 6.09 4.86
CA VAL A 346 -29.74 7.27 4.80
C VAL A 346 -28.68 7.15 5.89
N GLN A 347 -27.42 7.44 5.56
CA GLN A 347 -26.31 7.41 6.51
C GLN A 347 -26.56 8.27 7.75
N ASN A 348 -26.03 7.83 8.90
CA ASN A 348 -26.07 8.60 10.15
C ASN A 348 -27.51 8.93 10.67
N THR A 349 -28.48 8.04 10.40
CA THR A 349 -29.88 8.23 10.85
C THR A 349 -30.35 7.13 11.78
N VAL A 350 -31.35 7.44 12.61
CA VAL A 350 -31.92 6.47 13.55
C VAL A 350 -32.57 5.30 12.80
N GLU A 351 -33.23 5.57 11.66
CA GLU A 351 -33.89 4.55 10.86
C GLU A 351 -32.93 3.54 10.25
N SER A 352 -31.76 4.00 9.78
CA SER A 352 -30.72 3.09 9.29
C SER A 352 -30.08 2.31 10.43
N LEU A 353 -29.80 2.95 11.57
CA LEU A 353 -29.32 2.28 12.79
C LEU A 353 -30.24 1.12 13.20
N GLU A 354 -31.56 1.36 13.25
CA GLU A 354 -32.54 0.32 13.65
C GLU A 354 -32.48 -0.89 12.72
N LYS A 355 -32.42 -0.68 11.41
CA LYS A 355 -32.31 -1.74 10.42
C LYS A 355 -30.97 -2.48 10.54
N THR A 356 -29.89 -1.74 10.68
CA THR A 356 -28.54 -2.30 10.74
C THR A 356 -28.30 -3.06 12.05
N ALA A 357 -28.86 -2.61 13.17
CA ALA A 357 -28.77 -3.31 14.46
C ALA A 357 -29.37 -4.72 14.41
N LEU A 358 -30.36 -5.00 13.54
CA LEU A 358 -30.90 -6.34 13.32
C LEU A 358 -29.87 -7.33 12.77
N LEU A 359 -28.84 -6.83 12.07
CA LEU A 359 -27.72 -7.61 11.53
C LEU A 359 -26.65 -7.90 12.58
N LYS A 360 -26.78 -7.30 13.78
CA LYS A 360 -25.92 -7.51 14.96
C LYS A 360 -24.43 -7.27 14.65
N PRO A 361 -24.02 -6.13 14.06
CA PRO A 361 -22.61 -5.78 13.99
C PRO A 361 -22.05 -5.59 15.41
N ASP A 362 -20.75 -5.80 15.61
CA ASP A 362 -20.09 -5.55 16.90
C ASP A 362 -20.16 -4.09 17.30
N TYR A 363 -20.01 -3.20 16.32
CA TYR A 363 -20.17 -1.75 16.46
C TYR A 363 -20.88 -1.17 15.24
N VAL A 364 -21.52 -0.03 15.44
CA VAL A 364 -21.98 0.85 14.38
C VAL A 364 -21.11 2.11 14.44
N GLU A 365 -20.37 2.35 13.38
CA GLU A 365 -19.61 3.57 13.20
C GLU A 365 -20.53 4.70 12.73
N MET A 366 -20.29 5.92 13.21
CA MET A 366 -21.12 7.08 12.91
C MET A 366 -20.40 8.39 13.22
N ASP A 367 -20.82 9.46 12.54
CA ASP A 367 -20.15 10.76 12.52
C ASP A 367 -20.92 11.83 13.28
N VAL A 368 -20.21 12.59 14.12
CA VAL A 368 -20.74 13.69 14.92
C VAL A 368 -20.05 14.98 14.58
N GLN A 369 -20.84 16.05 14.37
CA GLN A 369 -20.36 17.42 14.21
C GLN A 369 -21.05 18.37 15.19
N GLU A 370 -20.39 19.49 15.52
CA GLU A 370 -20.96 20.56 16.29
C GLU A 370 -21.93 21.39 15.43
N THR A 371 -22.98 21.94 16.06
CA THR A 371 -23.93 22.86 15.44
C THR A 371 -23.64 24.31 15.84
N LYS A 372 -24.27 25.28 15.18
CA LYS A 372 -24.13 26.70 15.50
C LYS A 372 -24.43 27.06 16.97
N ASP A 373 -25.39 26.35 17.57
CA ASP A 373 -25.83 26.54 18.97
C ASP A 373 -25.10 25.61 19.94
N GLY A 374 -23.98 24.99 19.50
CA GLY A 374 -23.11 24.18 20.33
C GLY A 374 -23.72 22.84 20.75
N GLN A 375 -24.73 22.34 20.01
CA GLN A 375 -25.25 20.99 20.14
C GLN A 375 -24.52 20.05 19.18
N PHE A 376 -24.93 18.78 19.13
CA PHE A 376 -24.27 17.75 18.32
C PHE A 376 -25.24 17.05 17.37
N VAL A 377 -24.87 16.98 16.10
CA VAL A 377 -25.67 16.45 15.01
C VAL A 377 -24.95 15.33 14.28
N MET A 378 -25.72 14.40 13.74
CA MET A 378 -25.24 13.27 12.95
C MET A 378 -24.96 13.71 11.52
N MET A 379 -23.71 13.86 11.12
CA MET A 379 -23.34 14.27 9.78
C MET A 379 -21.87 13.94 9.46
N HIS A 380 -21.65 13.27 8.31
CA HIS A 380 -20.29 13.00 7.82
C HIS A 380 -19.69 14.17 7.06
N ASP A 381 -20.41 14.66 6.04
CA ASP A 381 -19.87 15.64 5.11
C ASP A 381 -19.69 17.03 5.74
N ALA A 382 -18.71 17.78 5.25
CA ALA A 382 -18.47 19.14 5.70
C ALA A 382 -19.60 20.11 5.33
N THR A 383 -20.46 19.75 4.36
CA THR A 383 -21.64 20.52 3.94
C THR A 383 -22.85 19.63 3.75
N LEU A 384 -24.03 20.21 3.82
CA LEU A 384 -25.32 19.54 3.65
C LEU A 384 -25.67 19.28 2.18
N LYS A 385 -24.78 19.62 1.24
CA LYS A 385 -25.05 19.64 -0.19
C LYS A 385 -25.46 18.27 -0.75
N ASN A 386 -24.74 17.21 -0.36
CA ASN A 386 -24.97 15.86 -0.91
C ASN A 386 -26.30 15.27 -0.44
N LEU A 387 -26.65 15.45 0.84
CA LEU A 387 -27.83 14.82 1.45
C LEU A 387 -29.08 15.69 1.38
N ALA A 388 -28.94 17.03 1.58
CA ALA A 388 -30.06 17.97 1.66
C ALA A 388 -30.11 18.98 0.49
N GLY A 389 -29.13 18.98 -0.42
CA GLY A 389 -29.06 19.95 -1.53
C GLY A 389 -28.70 21.38 -1.12
N ILE A 390 -28.32 21.61 0.15
CA ILE A 390 -28.07 22.93 0.74
C ILE A 390 -26.56 23.15 0.89
N ASP A 391 -26.02 24.22 0.32
CA ASP A 391 -24.61 24.57 0.45
C ASP A 391 -24.32 25.35 1.74
N LYS A 392 -24.56 24.70 2.88
CA LYS A 392 -24.27 25.18 4.23
C LYS A 392 -23.57 24.09 5.03
N ARG A 393 -22.84 24.49 6.05
CA ARG A 393 -22.19 23.59 7.02
C ARG A 393 -23.07 23.38 8.25
N PRO A 394 -22.96 22.25 8.97
CA PRO A 394 -23.68 22.05 10.23
C PRO A 394 -23.46 23.19 11.24
N GLN A 395 -22.23 23.73 11.31
CA GLN A 395 -21.85 24.82 12.22
C GLN A 395 -22.51 26.17 11.87
N GLU A 396 -23.19 26.29 10.74
CA GLU A 396 -23.91 27.50 10.34
C GLU A 396 -25.39 27.48 10.71
N LEU A 397 -25.90 26.34 11.17
CA LEU A 397 -27.29 26.12 11.52
C LEU A 397 -27.43 25.62 12.97
N THR A 398 -28.51 25.98 13.62
CA THR A 398 -28.87 25.41 14.92
C THR A 398 -29.34 23.96 14.81
N LEU A 399 -29.27 23.21 15.90
CA LEU A 399 -29.76 21.83 15.91
C LEU A 399 -31.22 21.74 15.48
N ALA A 400 -32.06 22.68 15.93
CA ALA A 400 -33.47 22.74 15.55
C ALA A 400 -33.67 22.92 14.04
N GLU A 401 -32.89 23.82 13.41
CA GLU A 401 -32.92 24.02 11.95
C GLU A 401 -32.46 22.77 11.20
N LEU A 402 -31.38 22.09 11.68
CA LEU A 402 -30.82 20.90 11.05
C LEU A 402 -31.79 19.72 11.11
N THR A 403 -32.42 19.45 12.25
CA THR A 403 -33.33 18.31 12.41
C THR A 403 -34.65 18.47 11.70
N GLU A 404 -34.98 19.64 11.18
CA GLU A 404 -36.13 19.84 10.28
C GLU A 404 -35.82 19.58 8.80
N LEU A 405 -34.52 19.47 8.42
CA LEU A 405 -34.14 19.24 7.04
C LEU A 405 -34.41 17.80 6.61
N ASP A 406 -35.04 17.66 5.45
CA ASP A 406 -35.14 16.40 4.75
C ASP A 406 -33.81 16.06 4.05
N ILE A 407 -33.38 14.81 4.21
CA ILE A 407 -32.18 14.25 3.58
C ILE A 407 -32.53 13.03 2.75
N TYR A 408 -31.75 12.81 1.69
CA TYR A 408 -32.01 11.79 0.68
C TYR A 408 -30.75 11.00 0.39
N GLU A 409 -30.82 9.68 0.45
CA GLU A 409 -29.75 8.77 0.02
C GLU A 409 -30.34 7.37 -0.22
N ASN A 410 -29.76 6.58 -1.12
CA ASN A 410 -30.15 5.20 -1.42
C ASN A 410 -31.65 5.01 -1.71
N GLY A 411 -32.33 6.04 -2.22
CA GLY A 411 -33.78 5.98 -2.46
C GLY A 411 -34.65 6.21 -1.23
N TYR A 412 -34.05 6.48 -0.07
CA TYR A 412 -34.78 6.81 1.17
C TYR A 412 -34.81 8.30 1.42
N ARG A 413 -35.84 8.73 2.15
CA ARG A 413 -36.00 10.09 2.65
C ARG A 413 -36.23 10.04 4.15
N THR A 414 -35.50 10.85 4.91
CA THR A 414 -35.68 11.02 6.35
C THR A 414 -35.20 12.38 6.79
N LYS A 415 -35.17 12.66 8.10
CA LYS A 415 -34.63 13.89 8.68
C LYS A 415 -33.25 13.65 9.29
N ILE A 416 -32.44 14.72 9.40
CA ILE A 416 -31.17 14.67 10.10
C ILE A 416 -31.42 14.35 11.58
N SER A 417 -30.67 13.41 12.15
CA SER A 417 -30.79 13.01 13.54
C SER A 417 -29.87 13.85 14.45
N SER A 418 -30.34 14.21 15.63
CA SER A 418 -29.46 14.70 16.69
C SER A 418 -28.63 13.55 17.27
N PHE A 419 -27.42 13.84 17.78
CA PHE A 419 -26.62 12.83 18.46
C PHE A 419 -27.31 12.30 19.73
N ASP A 420 -28.02 13.14 20.47
CA ASP A 420 -28.81 12.71 21.64
C ASP A 420 -29.84 11.61 21.28
N THR A 421 -30.60 11.83 20.21
CA THR A 421 -31.62 10.87 19.75
C THR A 421 -31.01 9.57 19.28
N TYR A 422 -29.90 9.68 18.50
CA TYR A 422 -29.20 8.51 17.96
C TYR A 422 -28.56 7.66 19.08
N LEU A 423 -27.82 8.30 20.01
CA LEU A 423 -27.18 7.63 21.14
C LEU A 423 -28.22 6.95 22.05
N LYS A 424 -29.32 7.64 22.37
CA LYS A 424 -30.43 7.07 23.15
C LYS A 424 -31.00 5.82 22.47
N ARG A 425 -31.19 5.87 21.15
CA ARG A 425 -31.75 4.74 20.41
C ARG A 425 -30.76 3.57 20.32
N ALA A 426 -29.46 3.84 20.08
CA ALA A 426 -28.44 2.82 20.11
C ALA A 426 -28.42 2.06 21.46
N ASN A 427 -28.47 2.81 22.58
CA ASN A 427 -28.51 2.23 23.91
C ASN A 427 -29.75 1.36 24.14
N GLN A 428 -30.93 1.77 23.67
CA GLN A 428 -32.18 0.99 23.74
C GLN A 428 -32.09 -0.32 22.96
N LEU A 429 -31.38 -0.31 21.84
CA LEU A 429 -31.13 -1.49 20.98
C LEU A 429 -29.99 -2.37 21.52
N GLY A 430 -29.23 -1.93 22.53
CA GLY A 430 -28.02 -2.59 22.99
C GLY A 430 -26.89 -2.56 21.96
N GLN A 431 -26.96 -1.64 20.99
CA GLN A 431 -25.98 -1.52 19.92
C GLN A 431 -24.83 -0.62 20.35
N ARG A 432 -23.61 -1.15 20.35
CA ARG A 432 -22.40 -0.37 20.62
C ARG A 432 -22.03 0.51 19.41
N LEU A 433 -21.49 1.69 19.69
CA LEU A 433 -21.11 2.67 18.69
C LEU A 433 -19.58 2.87 18.64
N LEU A 434 -19.06 3.13 17.45
CA LEU A 434 -17.74 3.73 17.20
C LEU A 434 -17.99 5.17 16.75
N ILE A 435 -17.80 6.13 17.65
CA ILE A 435 -18.23 7.52 17.49
C ILE A 435 -17.08 8.32 16.89
N GLU A 436 -17.23 8.74 15.63
CA GLU A 436 -16.27 9.64 15.01
C GLU A 436 -16.59 11.10 15.30
N ILE A 437 -15.66 11.79 15.96
CA ILE A 437 -15.75 13.23 16.15
C ILE A 437 -15.08 13.92 14.96
N LYS A 438 -15.90 14.58 14.13
CA LYS A 438 -15.45 15.43 13.03
C LYS A 438 -15.15 16.84 13.56
N THR A 439 -13.97 17.34 13.26
CA THR A 439 -13.58 18.71 13.65
C THR A 439 -13.52 19.64 12.44
N SER A 440 -13.81 20.90 12.68
CA SER A 440 -13.71 21.96 11.70
C SER A 440 -13.11 23.23 12.32
N LYS A 441 -12.69 24.17 11.48
CA LYS A 441 -12.20 25.48 11.94
C LYS A 441 -13.32 26.38 12.51
N LEU A 442 -14.58 25.98 12.34
CA LEU A 442 -15.75 26.72 12.80
C LEU A 442 -16.24 26.24 14.16
N ASP A 443 -15.71 25.12 14.65
CA ASP A 443 -16.10 24.57 15.94
C ASP A 443 -15.64 25.49 17.07
N SER A 444 -16.41 25.49 18.15
CA SER A 444 -16.06 26.25 19.35
C SER A 444 -14.85 25.63 20.05
N SER A 445 -14.06 26.46 20.71
CA SER A 445 -12.84 26.05 21.40
C SER A 445 -13.09 25.09 22.56
N ASP A 446 -14.32 25.05 23.10
CA ASP A 446 -14.76 24.19 24.20
C ASP A 446 -15.64 22.99 23.75
N MET A 447 -15.73 22.76 22.42
CA MET A 447 -16.58 21.69 21.84
C MET A 447 -16.35 20.34 22.54
N MET A 448 -15.10 19.90 22.63
CA MET A 448 -14.78 18.60 23.23
C MET A 448 -15.06 18.56 24.73
N ASP A 449 -14.79 19.65 25.45
CA ASP A 449 -15.07 19.70 26.89
C ASP A 449 -16.59 19.57 27.17
N ARG A 450 -17.44 20.20 26.36
CA ARG A 450 -18.90 20.05 26.41
C ARG A 450 -19.37 18.66 26.00
N PHE A 451 -18.77 18.10 24.93
CA PHE A 451 -19.08 16.75 24.46
C PHE A 451 -18.80 15.73 25.57
N LEU A 452 -17.58 15.72 26.10
CA LEU A 452 -17.16 14.77 27.14
C LEU A 452 -17.95 14.94 28.42
N LYS A 453 -18.19 16.18 28.88
CA LYS A 453 -19.01 16.46 30.06
C LYS A 453 -20.41 15.87 29.92
N LYS A 454 -20.99 15.91 28.72
CA LYS A 454 -22.37 15.43 28.48
C LYS A 454 -22.43 13.92 28.25
N TYR A 455 -21.48 13.32 27.55
CA TYR A 455 -21.64 11.97 27.02
C TYR A 455 -20.64 10.93 27.55
N ALA A 456 -19.49 11.31 28.13
CA ALA A 456 -18.43 10.37 28.50
C ALA A 456 -18.91 9.24 29.43
N ALA A 457 -19.75 9.57 30.43
CA ALA A 457 -20.31 8.54 31.33
C ALA A 457 -21.15 7.50 30.58
N THR A 458 -22.00 7.94 29.64
CA THR A 458 -22.80 7.06 28.80
C THR A 458 -21.94 6.21 27.87
N ILE A 459 -20.95 6.83 27.23
CA ILE A 459 -19.98 6.16 26.34
C ILE A 459 -19.31 5.00 27.09
N LYS A 460 -18.82 5.26 28.30
CA LYS A 460 -18.15 4.27 29.15
C LYS A 460 -19.09 3.14 29.61
N ILE A 461 -20.29 3.49 30.11
CA ILE A 461 -21.27 2.53 30.64
C ILE A 461 -21.73 1.55 29.56
N TYR A 462 -21.97 2.02 28.34
CA TYR A 462 -22.47 1.18 27.25
C TYR A 462 -21.35 0.57 26.39
N GLY A 463 -20.09 0.83 26.73
CA GLY A 463 -18.94 0.29 26.00
C GLY A 463 -18.80 0.80 24.56
N HIS A 464 -19.26 2.04 24.32
CA HIS A 464 -18.99 2.72 23.07
C HIS A 464 -17.51 3.07 22.96
N GLN A 465 -17.03 3.23 21.74
CA GLN A 465 -15.69 3.66 21.41
C GLN A 465 -15.73 5.00 20.68
N MET A 466 -14.62 5.72 20.69
CA MET A 466 -14.49 6.97 19.96
C MET A 466 -13.38 6.89 18.93
N GLN A 467 -13.45 7.71 17.90
CA GLN A 467 -12.37 7.90 16.92
C GLN A 467 -12.35 9.33 16.38
N SER A 468 -11.21 9.78 15.86
CA SER A 468 -11.09 11.05 15.15
C SER A 468 -9.85 11.07 14.25
N LEU A 469 -9.92 11.86 13.18
CA LEU A 469 -8.76 12.29 12.36
C LEU A 469 -7.93 13.37 13.07
N ASP A 470 -8.54 14.08 14.03
CA ASP A 470 -7.88 15.14 14.80
C ASP A 470 -7.31 14.56 16.10
N TYR A 471 -5.98 14.56 16.21
CA TYR A 471 -5.32 14.00 17.39
C TYR A 471 -5.61 14.80 18.67
N HIS A 472 -5.96 16.09 18.55
CA HIS A 472 -6.39 16.88 19.71
C HIS A 472 -7.65 16.31 20.39
N VAL A 473 -8.55 15.72 19.61
CA VAL A 473 -9.71 14.99 20.16
C VAL A 473 -9.25 13.79 20.99
N ILE A 474 -8.25 13.04 20.47
CA ILE A 474 -7.69 11.88 21.20
C ILE A 474 -7.11 12.30 22.55
N ASP A 475 -6.29 13.35 22.56
CA ASP A 475 -5.70 13.91 23.79
C ASP A 475 -6.78 14.34 24.79
N LYS A 476 -7.79 15.08 24.33
CA LYS A 476 -8.92 15.52 25.17
C LYS A 476 -9.68 14.35 25.80
N VAL A 477 -9.93 13.27 25.05
CA VAL A 477 -10.60 12.07 25.57
C VAL A 477 -9.74 11.40 26.64
N LEU A 478 -8.44 11.19 26.37
CA LEU A 478 -7.53 10.53 27.30
C LEU A 478 -7.24 11.35 28.55
N ASP A 479 -7.20 12.69 28.43
CA ASP A 479 -7.06 13.61 29.57
C ASP A 479 -8.31 13.58 30.46
N TYR A 480 -9.49 13.41 29.86
CA TYR A 480 -10.77 13.34 30.60
C TYR A 480 -10.97 11.98 31.28
N ASP A 481 -10.82 10.89 30.56
CA ASP A 481 -10.95 9.51 31.10
C ASP A 481 -10.16 8.52 30.24
N LYS A 482 -9.09 7.94 30.79
CA LYS A 482 -8.19 6.99 30.11
C LYS A 482 -8.84 5.63 29.84
N ASP A 483 -9.98 5.34 30.48
CA ASP A 483 -10.69 4.06 30.26
C ASP A 483 -11.59 4.10 29.02
N ILE A 484 -11.82 5.27 28.42
CA ILE A 484 -12.54 5.40 27.15
C ILE A 484 -11.62 4.95 26.02
N GLN A 485 -12.02 3.90 25.30
CA GLN A 485 -11.26 3.47 24.13
C GLN A 485 -11.41 4.49 23.00
N VAL A 486 -10.28 5.08 22.58
CA VAL A 486 -10.26 6.08 21.53
C VAL A 486 -9.22 5.71 20.46
N PHE A 487 -9.62 5.79 19.18
CA PHE A 487 -8.83 5.40 18.02
C PHE A 487 -8.42 6.63 17.22
N PHE A 488 -7.18 6.62 16.76
CA PHE A 488 -6.69 7.64 15.84
C PHE A 488 -6.87 7.18 14.40
N ILE A 489 -7.65 7.94 13.62
CA ILE A 489 -7.88 7.64 12.20
C ILE A 489 -6.68 8.10 11.39
N LEU A 490 -6.08 7.18 10.66
CA LEU A 490 -4.96 7.43 9.78
C LEU A 490 -5.29 6.95 8.36
N PRO A 491 -5.73 7.84 7.46
CA PRO A 491 -5.98 7.47 6.07
C PRO A 491 -4.70 7.03 5.37
N TYR A 492 -3.56 7.47 5.90
CA TYR A 492 -2.25 7.23 5.32
C TYR A 492 -1.15 7.35 6.39
N ASN A 493 -0.15 6.46 6.33
CA ASN A 493 0.96 6.48 7.28
C ASN A 493 2.32 6.31 6.59
N THR A 494 3.24 7.26 6.84
CA THR A 494 4.63 7.21 6.36
C THR A 494 5.61 6.80 7.44
N ILE A 495 5.42 7.29 8.67
CA ILE A 495 6.24 6.99 9.85
C ILE A 495 5.31 6.41 10.91
N PHE A 496 5.68 5.25 11.48
CA PHE A 496 4.83 4.59 12.48
C PHE A 496 4.52 5.54 13.64
N PRO A 497 3.23 5.81 13.94
CA PRO A 497 2.84 6.71 15.00
C PRO A 497 3.04 6.05 16.38
N ARG A 498 3.52 6.82 17.34
CA ARG A 498 3.70 6.39 18.73
C ARG A 498 2.80 7.17 19.66
N THR A 499 1.50 7.14 19.39
CA THR A 499 0.50 7.89 20.13
C THR A 499 0.00 7.10 21.33
N GLN A 500 -0.75 7.77 22.23
CA GLN A 500 -1.39 7.14 23.38
C GLN A 500 -2.79 6.57 23.06
N ALA A 501 -3.29 6.73 21.85
CA ALA A 501 -4.56 6.16 21.40
C ALA A 501 -4.64 4.65 21.68
N SER A 502 -5.82 4.15 21.98
CA SER A 502 -6.08 2.71 22.21
C SER A 502 -5.81 1.87 20.98
N GLY A 503 -5.93 2.46 19.79
CA GLY A 503 -5.70 1.80 18.51
C GLY A 503 -5.71 2.80 17.36
N TYR A 504 -5.65 2.25 16.15
CA TYR A 504 -5.69 3.01 14.91
C TYR A 504 -6.79 2.50 14.00
N THR A 505 -7.42 3.42 13.28
CA THR A 505 -8.39 3.11 12.22
C THR A 505 -7.77 3.52 10.89
N MET A 506 -7.43 2.52 10.04
CA MET A 506 -6.61 2.71 8.85
C MET A 506 -7.38 2.38 7.57
N GLU A 507 -7.07 3.09 6.51
CA GLU A 507 -7.51 2.70 5.17
C GLU A 507 -6.82 1.40 4.74
N TYR A 508 -7.59 0.38 4.33
CA TYR A 508 -7.13 -1.02 4.16
C TYR A 508 -6.07 -1.20 3.08
N SER A 509 -6.13 -0.40 2.00
CA SER A 509 -5.18 -0.54 0.89
C SER A 509 -3.78 -0.08 1.27
N THR A 510 -3.67 0.80 2.28
CA THR A 510 -2.40 1.34 2.80
C THR A 510 -1.77 0.45 3.87
N LEU A 511 -2.47 -0.58 4.34
CA LEU A 511 -1.95 -1.53 5.33
C LEU A 511 -0.92 -2.48 4.73
N ASP A 512 0.18 -2.67 5.46
CA ASP A 512 1.21 -3.66 5.17
C ASP A 512 1.58 -4.49 6.42
N ASP A 513 2.22 -5.64 6.20
CA ASP A 513 2.66 -6.55 7.28
C ASP A 513 3.58 -5.84 8.30
N ASN A 514 4.39 -4.85 7.88
CA ASN A 514 5.30 -4.14 8.78
C ASN A 514 4.53 -3.24 9.76
N PHE A 515 3.51 -2.52 9.27
CA PHE A 515 2.66 -1.70 10.14
C PHE A 515 1.91 -2.56 11.14
N VAL A 516 1.27 -3.64 10.68
CA VAL A 516 0.49 -4.55 11.51
C VAL A 516 1.37 -5.22 12.59
N ASN A 517 2.57 -5.68 12.23
CA ASN A 517 3.51 -6.24 13.20
C ASN A 517 3.88 -5.25 14.30
N LYS A 518 4.04 -3.95 13.97
CA LYS A 518 4.31 -2.92 14.97
C LYS A 518 3.11 -2.63 15.86
N ILE A 519 1.89 -2.70 15.33
CA ILE A 519 0.64 -2.62 16.11
C ILE A 519 0.61 -3.73 17.16
N TRP A 520 0.82 -4.99 16.77
CA TRP A 520 0.84 -6.12 17.70
C TRP A 520 1.93 -5.98 18.80
N GLN A 521 3.12 -5.49 18.41
CA GLN A 521 4.20 -5.23 19.36
C GLN A 521 3.89 -4.08 20.34
N SER A 522 2.94 -3.22 20.00
CA SER A 522 2.53 -2.05 20.80
C SER A 522 1.30 -2.32 21.66
N ASP A 523 0.73 -3.52 21.61
CA ASP A 523 -0.52 -3.92 22.29
C ASP A 523 -1.68 -2.96 21.99
N LYS A 524 -1.85 -2.60 20.70
CA LYS A 524 -2.87 -1.67 20.21
C LYS A 524 -3.83 -2.37 19.25
N TYR A 525 -5.05 -1.86 19.18
CA TYR A 525 -6.05 -2.34 18.23
C TYR A 525 -5.85 -1.72 16.84
N LEU A 526 -6.27 -2.46 15.82
CA LEU A 526 -6.27 -2.03 14.43
C LEU A 526 -7.62 -2.29 13.77
N TYR A 527 -8.30 -1.22 13.35
CA TYR A 527 -9.49 -1.30 12.51
C TYR A 527 -9.16 -0.88 11.09
N ALA A 528 -9.80 -1.51 10.12
CA ALA A 528 -9.56 -1.23 8.70
C ALA A 528 -10.86 -0.79 8.00
N TRP A 529 -10.80 0.25 7.13
CA TRP A 529 -11.93 0.84 6.40
C TRP A 529 -11.57 1.19 4.95
N THR A 530 -12.49 1.32 4.03
CA THR A 530 -13.83 0.73 4.01
C THR A 530 -13.75 -0.54 3.18
N ILE A 531 -14.20 -1.65 3.73
CA ILE A 531 -14.00 -2.97 3.15
C ILE A 531 -15.33 -3.54 2.70
N ASN A 532 -15.49 -3.69 1.37
CA ASN A 532 -16.74 -4.09 0.74
C ASN A 532 -16.56 -5.22 -0.28
N THR A 533 -15.34 -5.80 -0.40
CA THR A 533 -15.04 -6.86 -1.37
C THR A 533 -14.41 -8.09 -0.71
N GLU A 534 -14.52 -9.24 -1.36
CA GLU A 534 -13.92 -10.50 -0.88
C GLU A 534 -12.38 -10.38 -0.77
N ASP A 535 -11.74 -9.78 -1.77
CA ASP A 535 -10.28 -9.58 -1.79
C ASP A 535 -9.79 -8.71 -0.63
N ALA A 536 -10.46 -7.57 -0.38
CA ALA A 536 -10.14 -6.68 0.73
C ALA A 536 -10.41 -7.34 2.09
N THR A 537 -11.51 -8.12 2.21
CA THR A 537 -11.83 -8.91 3.40
C THR A 537 -10.76 -9.95 3.67
N ALA A 538 -10.39 -10.75 2.65
CA ALA A 538 -9.34 -11.77 2.76
C ALA A 538 -7.99 -11.16 3.12
N LYS A 539 -7.62 -10.02 2.50
CA LYS A 539 -6.38 -9.29 2.82
C LYS A 539 -6.37 -8.83 4.28
N SER A 540 -7.45 -8.18 4.74
CA SER A 540 -7.54 -7.62 6.09
C SER A 540 -7.60 -8.72 7.15
N PHE A 541 -8.36 -9.80 6.88
CA PHE A 541 -8.40 -10.98 7.73
C PHE A 541 -7.02 -11.64 7.84
N ARG A 542 -6.30 -11.80 6.74
CA ARG A 542 -4.92 -12.30 6.72
C ARG A 542 -3.97 -11.41 7.51
N LEU A 543 -4.10 -10.10 7.39
CA LEU A 543 -3.29 -9.14 8.15
C LEU A 543 -3.58 -9.18 9.65
N GLY A 544 -4.70 -9.79 10.07
CA GLY A 544 -5.09 -9.90 11.47
C GLY A 544 -5.53 -8.56 12.06
N VAL A 545 -6.34 -7.80 11.31
CA VAL A 545 -7.00 -6.61 11.86
C VAL A 545 -8.02 -7.00 12.92
N ASP A 546 -8.19 -6.16 13.94
CA ASP A 546 -9.13 -6.41 15.04
C ASP A 546 -10.57 -6.06 14.67
N GLY A 547 -10.78 -5.24 13.64
CA GLY A 547 -12.10 -4.86 13.15
C GLY A 547 -12.12 -4.42 11.71
N ILE A 548 -13.25 -4.64 11.05
CA ILE A 548 -13.53 -4.31 9.65
C ILE A 548 -14.73 -3.37 9.63
N ILE A 549 -14.51 -2.15 9.11
CA ILE A 549 -15.56 -1.16 8.86
C ILE A 549 -16.04 -1.34 7.41
N THR A 550 -17.36 -1.53 7.24
CA THR A 550 -17.96 -1.93 5.96
C THR A 550 -19.31 -1.26 5.70
N ASP A 551 -19.65 -1.08 4.43
CA ASP A 551 -20.98 -0.67 3.96
C ASP A 551 -21.96 -1.87 3.81
N ASP A 552 -21.49 -3.13 3.97
CA ASP A 552 -22.31 -4.34 3.91
C ASP A 552 -21.93 -5.34 5.01
N VAL A 553 -22.60 -5.21 6.15
CA VAL A 553 -22.37 -6.03 7.35
C VAL A 553 -22.60 -7.51 7.07
N SER A 554 -23.73 -7.85 6.43
CA SER A 554 -24.09 -9.25 6.17
C SER A 554 -23.11 -9.95 5.26
N TYR A 555 -22.69 -9.27 4.20
CA TYR A 555 -21.71 -9.80 3.27
C TYR A 555 -20.37 -10.08 3.97
N ILE A 556 -19.87 -9.12 4.75
CA ILE A 556 -18.59 -9.27 5.45
C ILE A 556 -18.63 -10.34 6.54
N GLN A 557 -19.72 -10.42 7.33
CA GLN A 557 -19.89 -11.49 8.32
C GLN A 557 -19.86 -12.88 7.67
N ASN A 558 -20.55 -13.04 6.54
CA ASN A 558 -20.55 -14.29 5.78
C ASN A 558 -19.16 -14.59 5.19
N SER A 559 -18.49 -13.58 4.61
CA SER A 559 -17.14 -13.73 4.04
C SER A 559 -16.12 -14.11 5.11
N ILE A 560 -16.14 -13.49 6.29
CA ILE A 560 -15.26 -13.83 7.42
C ILE A 560 -15.51 -15.27 7.87
N LYS A 561 -16.78 -15.66 8.01
CA LYS A 561 -17.17 -17.03 8.39
C LYS A 561 -16.67 -18.05 7.37
N GLU A 562 -16.85 -17.76 6.08
CA GLU A 562 -16.39 -18.64 5.00
C GLU A 562 -14.85 -18.76 4.99
N LEU A 563 -14.13 -17.66 5.13
CA LEU A 563 -12.67 -17.66 5.20
C LEU A 563 -12.12 -18.45 6.40
N LYS A 564 -12.85 -18.43 7.54
CA LYS A 564 -12.48 -19.18 8.73
C LYS A 564 -12.77 -20.67 8.59
N ASP A 565 -14.01 -21.01 8.19
CA ASP A 565 -14.48 -22.39 8.15
C ASP A 565 -13.93 -23.15 6.93
N ASN A 566 -13.65 -22.43 5.84
CA ASN A 566 -13.24 -22.98 4.56
C ASN A 566 -12.25 -22.04 3.84
N PRO A 567 -10.99 -21.95 4.29
CA PRO A 567 -10.03 -21.01 3.74
C PRO A 567 -9.82 -21.27 2.25
N LYS A 568 -10.12 -20.27 1.42
CA LYS A 568 -9.88 -20.27 -0.02
C LYS A 568 -8.48 -19.78 -0.30
N TYR A 569 -7.53 -20.71 -0.38
CA TYR A 569 -6.13 -20.37 -0.65
C TYR A 569 -5.93 -19.79 -2.05
N ALA A 570 -6.83 -20.09 -3.01
CA ALA A 570 -6.83 -19.49 -4.35
C ALA A 570 -6.96 -17.95 -4.27
N THR A 571 -7.92 -17.42 -3.50
CA THR A 571 -8.10 -15.98 -3.28
C THR A 571 -6.87 -15.34 -2.63
N LEU A 572 -6.27 -15.99 -1.63
CA LEU A 572 -5.05 -15.50 -0.99
C LEU A 572 -3.86 -15.46 -1.96
N LEU A 573 -3.70 -16.47 -2.81
CA LEU A 573 -2.66 -16.50 -3.84
C LEU A 573 -2.90 -15.42 -4.91
N GLU A 574 -4.14 -15.18 -5.29
CA GLU A 574 -4.51 -14.13 -6.22
C GLU A 574 -4.15 -12.75 -5.67
N ASN A 575 -4.51 -12.47 -4.41
CA ASN A 575 -4.12 -11.25 -3.72
C ASN A 575 -2.61 -11.08 -3.67
N LYS A 576 -1.87 -12.15 -3.33
CA LYS A 576 -0.40 -12.09 -3.35
C LYS A 576 0.17 -11.84 -4.74
N ALA A 577 -0.42 -12.42 -5.78
CA ALA A 577 0.01 -12.19 -7.15
C ALA A 577 -0.23 -10.73 -7.58
N LYS A 578 -1.36 -10.13 -7.19
CA LYS A 578 -1.67 -8.70 -7.37
C LYS A 578 -0.68 -7.83 -6.57
N ASP A 579 -0.42 -8.15 -5.30
CA ASP A 579 0.55 -7.46 -4.44
C ASP A 579 1.97 -7.52 -5.01
N LEU A 580 2.39 -8.64 -5.58
CA LEU A 580 3.70 -8.77 -6.24
C LEU A 580 3.82 -7.85 -7.47
N LEU A 581 2.74 -7.57 -8.16
CA LEU A 581 2.68 -6.60 -9.26
C LEU A 581 2.23 -5.21 -8.80
N ASN A 582 1.83 -5.02 -7.52
CA ASN A 582 1.25 -3.79 -6.97
C ASN A 582 0.24 -3.15 -7.94
N PHE A 583 -0.62 -3.94 -8.51
CA PHE A 583 -1.82 -3.36 -9.09
C PHE A 583 -2.60 -2.75 -7.93
N PRO A 584 -3.04 -1.48 -8.00
CA PRO A 584 -4.02 -0.98 -7.06
C PRO A 584 -5.18 -1.97 -7.06
N GLY A 585 -5.64 -2.37 -5.88
CA GLY A 585 -6.74 -3.31 -5.76
C GLY A 585 -7.97 -2.76 -6.49
N ASN A 586 -8.63 -3.62 -7.24
CA ASN A 586 -10.01 -3.37 -7.64
C ASN A 586 -10.89 -3.55 -6.43
#